data_3c34f44aa5387a165edd0ea862f3d480
#
_entry.id   3c34f44aa5387a165edd0ea862f3d480
#
_cell.length_a   1.000
_cell.length_b   1.000
_cell.length_c   1.000
_cell.angle_alpha   90.00
_cell.angle_beta   90.00
_cell.angle_gamma   90.00
#
_symmetry.space_group_name_H-M   'P 1'
#
loop_
_entity.id
_entity.type
_entity.pdbx_description
1 polymer ?
#
loop_
_entity_poly.entity_id
_entity_poly.type
_entity_poly.pdbx_seq_one_letter_code
_entity_poly.pdbx_strand_id
1 'polypeptide(L)'
;QPAWELLNPDYPSGIKQILSKKLEQLGSKHPIDVPYVSIDETKGSVHVEDGATIEPHVHLIGPCLIESGATVRAHAYVRENTWMMQGSLLGHSSESKHTLFLPGAKAPHFNYVGDSVLGSNVNLGAGVKLSNLRNDGETVAIWIDDERRSTGIRKFGAIIGDGTQLGCNTVTNPGTVLGQHCMVHPNTTVSGLHAPSSVLR
;
A
#
# COMPACT_ATOMS: atom_id res chain seq x y z
N GLN A 1 -11.75 15.63 -8.11
CA GLN A 1 -10.59 14.96 -8.72
C GLN A 1 -10.68 13.45 -8.53
N PRO A 2 -10.21 12.65 -9.48
CA PRO A 2 -10.23 11.21 -9.36
C PRO A 2 -9.33 10.70 -8.22
N ALA A 3 -9.75 9.64 -7.53
CA ALA A 3 -9.00 9.10 -6.38
C ALA A 3 -7.60 8.56 -6.76
N TRP A 4 -7.39 8.13 -7.98
CA TRP A 4 -6.08 7.64 -8.44
C TRP A 4 -4.99 8.72 -8.54
N GLU A 5 -5.36 10.01 -8.53
CA GLU A 5 -4.36 11.08 -8.46
C GLU A 5 -3.51 11.02 -7.16
N LEU A 6 -4.03 10.39 -6.10
CA LEU A 6 -3.23 10.12 -4.92
C LEU A 6 -1.97 9.29 -5.22
N LEU A 7 -2.05 8.42 -6.23
CA LEU A 7 -0.95 7.54 -6.65
C LEU A 7 -0.08 8.13 -7.76
N ASN A 8 -0.48 9.27 -8.32
CA ASN A 8 0.29 9.96 -9.35
C ASN A 8 1.54 10.61 -8.71
N PRO A 9 2.76 10.17 -9.07
CA PRO A 9 3.99 10.67 -8.44
C PRO A 9 4.28 12.15 -8.74
N ASP A 10 3.63 12.71 -9.75
CA ASP A 10 3.82 14.11 -10.17
C ASP A 10 2.68 15.02 -9.69
N TYR A 11 1.66 14.45 -9.05
CA TYR A 11 0.52 15.22 -8.56
C TYR A 11 0.85 15.94 -7.24
N PRO A 12 0.63 17.27 -7.12
CA PRO A 12 1.04 18.06 -5.96
C PRO A 12 0.44 17.61 -4.62
N SER A 13 -0.70 16.92 -4.65
CA SER A 13 -1.37 16.33 -3.48
C SER A 13 -1.36 14.81 -3.52
N GLY A 14 -0.44 14.20 -4.25
CA GLY A 14 -0.21 12.74 -4.24
C GLY A 14 0.53 12.28 -2.98
N ILE A 15 0.49 10.99 -2.73
CA ILE A 15 1.12 10.36 -1.54
C ILE A 15 2.59 10.79 -1.40
N LYS A 16 3.34 10.76 -2.50
CA LYS A 16 4.76 11.11 -2.51
C LYS A 16 5.01 12.53 -1.98
N GLN A 17 4.26 13.51 -2.48
CA GLN A 17 4.44 14.92 -2.09
C GLN A 17 3.93 15.21 -0.68
N ILE A 18 2.80 14.62 -0.29
CA ILE A 18 2.25 14.77 1.06
C ILE A 18 3.20 14.14 2.08
N LEU A 19 3.68 12.93 1.81
CA LEU A 19 4.63 12.24 2.67
C LEU A 19 5.95 13.00 2.79
N SER A 20 6.51 13.49 1.67
CA SER A 20 7.74 14.28 1.68
C SER A 20 7.62 15.50 2.59
N LYS A 21 6.55 16.30 2.43
CA LYS A 21 6.30 17.47 3.28
C LYS A 21 6.15 17.10 4.75
N LYS A 22 5.49 15.99 5.05
CA LYS A 22 5.33 15.52 6.43
C LYS A 22 6.68 15.10 7.02
N LEU A 23 7.52 14.39 6.26
CA LEU A 23 8.85 13.98 6.69
C LEU A 23 9.83 15.14 6.83
N GLU A 24 9.72 16.18 6.02
CA GLU A 24 10.49 17.43 6.18
C GLU A 24 10.25 18.10 7.55
N GLN A 25 9.00 17.99 8.05
CA GLN A 25 8.64 18.53 9.38
C GLN A 25 9.04 17.61 10.52
N LEU A 26 8.93 16.30 10.33
CA LEU A 26 9.19 15.30 11.38
C LEU A 26 10.69 14.98 11.53
N GLY A 27 11.43 15.02 10.42
CA GLY A 27 12.82 14.57 10.36
C GLY A 27 12.98 13.06 10.44
N SER A 28 14.22 12.60 10.38
CA SER A 28 14.57 11.20 10.53
C SER A 28 14.47 10.80 12.00
N LYS A 29 13.80 9.69 12.28
CA LYS A 29 13.67 9.12 13.61
C LYS A 29 13.38 7.63 13.51
N HIS A 30 14.14 6.80 14.16
CA HIS A 30 13.90 5.34 14.20
C HIS A 30 14.31 4.77 15.55
N PRO A 31 13.44 4.85 16.58
CA PRO A 31 13.70 4.32 17.92
C PRO A 31 13.60 2.79 17.90
N ILE A 32 14.49 2.15 17.12
CA ILE A 32 14.49 0.71 16.90
C ILE A 32 15.66 0.10 17.67
N ASP A 33 15.35 -0.63 18.74
CA ASP A 33 16.31 -1.42 19.52
C ASP A 33 16.10 -2.92 19.25
N VAL A 34 16.18 -3.28 17.97
CA VAL A 34 15.97 -4.66 17.51
C VAL A 34 17.10 -5.03 16.55
N PRO A 35 17.75 -6.20 16.71
CA PRO A 35 18.88 -6.60 15.88
C PRO A 35 18.47 -6.89 14.44
N TYR A 36 19.42 -6.71 13.52
CA TYR A 36 19.29 -7.08 12.10
C TYR A 36 18.21 -6.29 11.35
N VAL A 37 17.84 -5.10 11.80
CA VAL A 37 17.04 -4.16 11.01
C VAL A 37 17.99 -3.35 10.13
N SER A 38 17.68 -3.26 8.84
CA SER A 38 18.44 -2.44 7.88
C SER A 38 17.64 -1.18 7.52
N ILE A 39 18.31 -0.03 7.56
CA ILE A 39 17.73 1.26 7.23
C ILE A 39 18.56 1.91 6.13
N ASP A 40 17.89 2.29 5.04
CA ASP A 40 18.50 2.99 3.91
C ASP A 40 17.79 4.35 3.72
N GLU A 41 18.50 5.42 4.01
CA GLU A 41 18.03 6.81 3.87
C GLU A 41 18.63 7.53 2.64
N THR A 42 19.25 6.80 1.73
CA THR A 42 19.88 7.39 0.53
C THR A 42 18.90 8.13 -0.37
N LYS A 43 17.59 7.78 -0.31
CA LYS A 43 16.52 8.38 -1.11
C LYS A 43 15.62 9.33 -0.31
N GLY A 44 15.73 9.37 1.01
CA GLY A 44 14.91 10.19 1.88
C GLY A 44 14.80 9.63 3.30
N SER A 45 14.20 10.39 4.19
CA SER A 45 14.13 10.06 5.61
C SER A 45 13.26 8.85 5.91
N VAL A 46 13.68 8.04 6.88
CA VAL A 46 12.88 7.02 7.55
C VAL A 46 12.40 7.60 8.88
N HIS A 47 11.08 7.66 9.07
CA HIS A 47 10.50 8.09 10.32
C HIS A 47 9.63 6.98 10.91
N VAL A 48 10.01 6.52 12.10
CA VAL A 48 9.27 5.53 12.88
C VAL A 48 8.85 6.21 14.19
N GLU A 49 7.56 6.31 14.42
CA GLU A 49 7.03 6.92 15.64
C GLU A 49 7.20 5.99 16.86
N ASP A 50 7.24 6.59 18.05
CA ASP A 50 7.20 5.85 19.29
C ASP A 50 5.90 5.03 19.38
N GLY A 51 6.00 3.79 19.84
CA GLY A 51 4.87 2.84 19.89
C GLY A 51 4.64 2.05 18.60
N ALA A 52 5.37 2.31 17.52
CA ALA A 52 5.43 1.38 16.39
C ALA A 52 6.29 0.16 16.74
N THR A 53 5.96 -0.99 16.15
CA THR A 53 6.71 -2.24 16.34
C THR A 53 7.42 -2.62 15.06
N ILE A 54 8.76 -2.74 15.12
CA ILE A 54 9.58 -3.25 14.01
C ILE A 54 10.23 -4.56 14.49
N GLU A 55 9.97 -5.64 13.78
CA GLU A 55 10.55 -6.95 14.11
C GLU A 55 11.96 -7.12 13.46
N PRO A 56 12.76 -8.13 13.91
CA PRO A 56 14.08 -8.41 13.34
C PRO A 56 14.03 -8.69 11.82
N HIS A 57 15.15 -8.42 11.13
CA HIS A 57 15.34 -8.66 9.71
C HIS A 57 14.39 -7.83 8.79
N VAL A 58 13.81 -6.77 9.29
CA VAL A 58 13.09 -5.79 8.47
C VAL A 58 14.09 -4.93 7.71
N HIS A 59 13.73 -4.59 6.46
CA HIS A 59 14.47 -3.62 5.65
C HIS A 59 13.57 -2.41 5.36
N LEU A 60 14.01 -1.20 5.79
CA LEU A 60 13.32 0.06 5.59
C LEU A 60 14.10 0.93 4.61
N ILE A 61 13.47 1.35 3.52
CA ILE A 61 14.03 2.34 2.58
C ILE A 61 13.18 3.61 2.63
N GLY A 62 13.83 4.74 2.93
CA GLY A 62 13.18 6.05 2.88
C GLY A 62 12.93 6.57 1.45
N PRO A 63 12.05 7.57 1.27
CA PRO A 63 11.23 8.12 2.32
C PRO A 63 10.10 7.18 2.77
N CYS A 64 9.95 6.96 4.07
CA CYS A 64 8.82 6.22 4.61
C CYS A 64 8.43 6.69 6.02
N LEU A 65 7.16 6.53 6.36
CA LEU A 65 6.60 6.88 7.66
C LEU A 65 5.84 5.70 8.24
N ILE A 66 6.21 5.31 9.46
CA ILE A 66 5.57 4.27 10.24
C ILE A 66 5.00 4.91 11.50
N GLU A 67 3.68 5.10 11.56
CA GLU A 67 3.02 5.75 12.68
C GLU A 67 2.87 4.84 13.91
N SER A 68 2.57 5.44 15.04
CA SER A 68 2.37 4.77 16.33
C SER A 68 1.34 3.63 16.25
N GLY A 69 1.64 2.51 16.91
CA GLY A 69 0.81 1.31 16.87
C GLY A 69 0.89 0.50 15.56
N ALA A 70 1.53 1.01 14.51
CA ALA A 70 1.77 0.22 13.31
C ALA A 70 2.82 -0.87 13.56
N THR A 71 2.71 -1.98 12.83
CA THR A 71 3.60 -3.15 12.99
C THR A 71 4.22 -3.54 11.65
N VAL A 72 5.54 -3.68 11.62
CA VAL A 72 6.29 -4.25 10.50
C VAL A 72 6.94 -5.54 10.96
N ARG A 73 6.50 -6.68 10.43
CA ARG A 73 6.95 -8.00 10.85
C ARG A 73 8.24 -8.44 10.15
N ALA A 74 8.85 -9.46 10.74
CA ALA A 74 10.13 -10.00 10.30
C ALA A 74 10.18 -10.28 8.78
N HIS A 75 11.33 -9.95 8.19
CA HIS A 75 11.61 -10.07 6.75
C HIS A 75 10.71 -9.24 5.83
N ALA A 76 9.97 -8.28 6.36
CA ALA A 76 9.25 -7.33 5.50
C ALA A 76 10.22 -6.37 4.81
N TYR A 77 9.87 -5.99 3.57
CA TYR A 77 10.62 -5.06 2.74
C TYR A 77 9.78 -3.81 2.50
N VAL A 78 10.05 -2.77 3.27
CA VAL A 78 9.40 -1.45 3.17
C VAL A 78 10.22 -0.57 2.25
N ARG A 79 9.65 -0.23 1.11
CA ARG A 79 10.32 0.61 0.11
C ARG A 79 9.79 2.05 0.14
N GLU A 80 10.45 2.85 -0.67
CA GLU A 80 10.20 4.29 -0.78
C GLU A 80 8.72 4.67 -0.97
N ASN A 81 8.32 5.76 -0.37
CA ASN A 81 6.97 6.34 -0.37
C ASN A 81 5.90 5.44 0.28
N THR A 82 6.31 4.60 1.23
CA THR A 82 5.36 3.85 2.05
C THR A 82 4.97 4.66 3.27
N TRP A 83 3.67 4.81 3.50
CA TRP A 83 3.12 5.43 4.69
C TRP A 83 2.17 4.46 5.38
N MET A 84 2.55 4.03 6.56
CA MET A 84 1.77 3.15 7.43
C MET A 84 1.15 3.96 8.56
N MET A 85 -0.16 4.20 8.48
CA MET A 85 -0.89 4.91 9.52
C MET A 85 -1.15 4.03 10.75
N GLN A 86 -1.66 4.65 11.79
CA GLN A 86 -1.87 4.06 13.11
C GLN A 86 -2.51 2.65 13.06
N GLY A 87 -1.91 1.70 13.75
CA GLY A 87 -2.43 0.34 13.90
C GLY A 87 -2.42 -0.52 12.63
N SER A 88 -1.81 -0.01 11.54
CA SER A 88 -1.65 -0.80 10.32
C SER A 88 -0.58 -1.88 10.46
N LEU A 89 -0.59 -2.88 9.57
CA LEU A 89 0.32 -4.01 9.64
C LEU A 89 0.85 -4.40 8.26
N LEU A 90 2.17 -4.42 8.12
CA LEU A 90 2.87 -5.09 7.03
C LEU A 90 3.53 -6.35 7.61
N GLY A 91 3.10 -7.50 7.17
CA GLY A 91 3.42 -8.78 7.79
C GLY A 91 4.68 -9.43 7.24
N HIS A 92 4.90 -10.66 7.72
CA HIS A 92 6.08 -11.46 7.40
C HIS A 92 6.28 -11.61 5.89
N SER A 93 7.52 -11.35 5.43
CA SER A 93 7.95 -11.46 4.03
C SER A 93 7.03 -10.75 3.03
N SER A 94 6.43 -9.63 3.45
CA SER A 94 5.62 -8.78 2.60
C SER A 94 6.43 -7.59 2.09
N GLU A 95 6.09 -7.12 0.90
CA GLU A 95 6.73 -5.94 0.30
C GLU A 95 5.71 -4.82 0.11
N SER A 96 6.10 -3.58 0.45
CA SER A 96 5.32 -2.38 0.15
C SER A 96 6.17 -1.32 -0.54
N LYS A 97 5.57 -0.59 -1.48
CA LYS A 97 6.20 0.50 -2.21
C LYS A 97 5.16 1.52 -2.66
N HIS A 98 5.43 2.81 -2.43
CA HIS A 98 4.54 3.90 -2.86
C HIS A 98 3.07 3.61 -2.50
N THR A 99 2.84 3.36 -1.22
CA THR A 99 1.58 2.83 -0.71
C THR A 99 1.14 3.55 0.55
N LEU A 100 -0.15 3.80 0.64
CA LEU A 100 -0.80 4.32 1.84
C LEU A 100 -1.60 3.22 2.51
N PHE A 101 -1.25 2.88 3.75
CA PHE A 101 -2.03 2.05 4.64
C PHE A 101 -2.82 2.96 5.58
N LEU A 102 -4.13 3.06 5.42
CA LEU A 102 -5.00 3.78 6.35
C LEU A 102 -5.10 3.04 7.70
N PRO A 103 -5.64 3.69 8.76
CA PRO A 103 -5.63 3.09 10.09
C PRO A 103 -6.20 1.66 10.13
N GLY A 104 -5.46 0.75 10.75
CA GLY A 104 -5.85 -0.65 10.89
C GLY A 104 -5.78 -1.52 9.63
N ALA A 105 -5.31 -0.98 8.48
CA ALA A 105 -5.11 -1.76 7.25
C ALA A 105 -4.01 -2.82 7.43
N LYS A 106 -4.23 -4.04 6.91
CA LYS A 106 -3.34 -5.19 7.14
C LYS A 106 -2.99 -5.93 5.86
N ALA A 107 -1.70 -6.17 5.67
CA ALA A 107 -1.11 -7.06 4.67
C ALA A 107 -0.20 -8.07 5.40
N PRO A 108 -0.76 -9.10 6.07
CA PRO A 108 -0.06 -9.82 7.15
C PRO A 108 0.93 -10.90 6.70
N HIS A 109 0.84 -11.43 5.46
CA HIS A 109 1.63 -12.60 5.06
C HIS A 109 1.91 -12.65 3.56
N PHE A 110 3.19 -12.60 3.17
CA PHE A 110 3.65 -12.81 1.78
C PHE A 110 2.90 -11.94 0.76
N ASN A 111 2.59 -10.71 1.14
CA ASN A 111 1.84 -9.80 0.28
C ASN A 111 2.78 -8.92 -0.55
N TYR A 112 2.32 -8.56 -1.75
CA TYR A 112 2.90 -7.46 -2.52
C TYR A 112 1.91 -6.30 -2.62
N VAL A 113 2.29 -5.14 -2.09
CA VAL A 113 1.47 -3.92 -2.04
C VAL A 113 2.23 -2.78 -2.70
N GLY A 114 2.08 -2.65 -4.00
CA GLY A 114 2.78 -1.62 -4.79
C GLY A 114 1.82 -0.59 -5.37
N ASP A 115 2.19 0.69 -5.28
CA ASP A 115 1.47 1.82 -5.88
C ASP A 115 -0.04 1.74 -5.60
N SER A 116 -0.40 1.63 -4.30
CA SER A 116 -1.76 1.28 -3.86
C SER A 116 -2.22 2.09 -2.65
N VAL A 117 -3.54 2.11 -2.43
CA VAL A 117 -4.16 2.63 -1.21
C VAL A 117 -4.97 1.53 -0.56
N LEU A 118 -4.67 1.21 0.69
CA LEU A 118 -5.49 0.33 1.52
C LEU A 118 -6.32 1.19 2.48
N GLY A 119 -7.62 1.14 2.34
CA GLY A 119 -8.58 1.80 3.23
C GLY A 119 -8.51 1.28 4.67
N SER A 120 -9.20 1.98 5.57
CA SER A 120 -9.21 1.61 6.99
C SER A 120 -9.75 0.20 7.21
N ASN A 121 -9.07 -0.59 8.06
CA ASN A 121 -9.45 -1.97 8.39
C ASN A 121 -9.56 -2.93 7.19
N VAL A 122 -8.93 -2.61 6.07
CA VAL A 122 -8.72 -3.57 4.97
C VAL A 122 -7.86 -4.73 5.46
N ASN A 123 -8.17 -5.94 5.03
CA ASN A 123 -7.31 -7.09 5.30
C ASN A 123 -7.01 -7.87 4.01
N LEU A 124 -5.74 -8.04 3.74
CA LEU A 124 -5.25 -8.88 2.65
C LEU A 124 -4.93 -10.28 3.18
N GLY A 125 -5.57 -11.31 2.65
CA GLY A 125 -5.22 -12.70 2.95
C GLY A 125 -3.77 -13.04 2.54
N ALA A 126 -3.27 -14.17 3.00
CA ALA A 126 -1.91 -14.58 2.67
C ALA A 126 -1.69 -14.70 1.15
N GLY A 127 -0.55 -14.18 0.68
CA GLY A 127 -0.18 -14.26 -0.73
C GLY A 127 -0.96 -13.33 -1.67
N VAL A 128 -1.76 -12.39 -1.17
CA VAL A 128 -2.41 -11.38 -2.02
C VAL A 128 -1.35 -10.50 -2.69
N LYS A 129 -1.53 -10.26 -3.99
CA LYS A 129 -0.64 -9.41 -4.78
C LYS A 129 -1.45 -8.34 -5.50
N LEU A 130 -1.12 -7.07 -5.22
CA LEU A 130 -1.68 -5.94 -5.93
C LEU A 130 -0.75 -5.59 -7.10
N SER A 131 -1.03 -6.16 -8.28
CA SER A 131 -0.21 -5.95 -9.48
C SER A 131 -0.32 -4.48 -9.92
N ASN A 132 0.81 -3.81 -10.07
CA ASN A 132 0.85 -2.37 -10.30
C ASN A 132 1.34 -1.94 -11.70
N LEU A 133 1.81 -2.89 -12.51
CA LEU A 133 2.34 -2.63 -13.84
C LEU A 133 1.66 -3.54 -14.85
N ARG A 134 1.22 -2.97 -15.97
CA ARG A 134 0.69 -3.73 -17.10
C ARG A 134 1.83 -4.47 -17.82
N ASN A 135 1.54 -5.66 -18.34
CA ASN A 135 2.52 -6.48 -19.05
C ASN A 135 3.02 -5.84 -20.36
N ASP A 136 2.18 -4.98 -20.98
CA ASP A 136 2.56 -4.21 -22.18
C ASP A 136 3.32 -2.92 -21.85
N GLY A 137 3.48 -2.59 -20.56
CA GLY A 137 4.19 -1.41 -20.08
C GLY A 137 3.48 -0.08 -20.30
N GLU A 138 2.26 -0.09 -20.84
CA GLU A 138 1.45 1.10 -21.09
C GLU A 138 0.86 1.71 -19.82
N THR A 139 0.30 2.92 -19.93
CA THR A 139 -0.41 3.57 -18.84
C THR A 139 -1.64 2.77 -18.45
N VAL A 140 -1.93 2.75 -17.15
CA VAL A 140 -3.11 2.10 -16.61
C VAL A 140 -4.36 2.88 -17.03
N ALA A 141 -5.39 2.18 -17.46
CA ALA A 141 -6.71 2.74 -17.72
C ALA A 141 -7.76 1.99 -16.91
N ILE A 142 -8.79 2.68 -16.50
CA ILE A 142 -9.94 2.12 -15.80
C ILE A 142 -11.21 2.35 -16.64
N TRP A 143 -12.19 1.48 -16.43
CA TRP A 143 -13.50 1.61 -17.05
C TRP A 143 -14.49 2.16 -16.04
N ILE A 144 -15.15 3.26 -16.36
CA ILE A 144 -16.19 3.90 -15.55
C ILE A 144 -17.36 4.20 -16.48
N ASP A 145 -18.55 3.68 -16.16
CA ASP A 145 -19.77 3.85 -16.95
C ASP A 145 -19.55 3.49 -18.43
N ASP A 146 -18.92 2.35 -18.70
CA ASP A 146 -18.54 1.82 -20.01
C ASP A 146 -17.57 2.71 -20.82
N GLU A 147 -17.04 3.77 -20.22
CA GLU A 147 -16.00 4.60 -20.81
C GLU A 147 -14.61 4.21 -20.31
N ARG A 148 -13.68 4.02 -21.24
CA ARG A 148 -12.27 3.81 -20.92
C ARG A 148 -11.60 5.15 -20.59
N ARG A 149 -11.17 5.33 -19.35
CA ARG A 149 -10.46 6.53 -18.89
C ARG A 149 -9.00 6.21 -18.62
N SER A 150 -8.10 6.92 -19.31
CA SER A 150 -6.66 6.85 -18.98
C SER A 150 -6.42 7.53 -17.65
N THR A 151 -5.63 6.89 -16.79
CA THR A 151 -5.19 7.50 -15.54
C THR A 151 -3.98 8.40 -15.72
N GLY A 152 -3.28 8.31 -16.86
CA GLY A 152 -1.97 8.94 -17.07
C GLY A 152 -0.84 8.28 -16.27
N ILE A 153 -1.13 7.31 -15.43
CA ILE A 153 -0.16 6.69 -14.50
C ILE A 153 0.27 5.34 -15.05
N ARG A 154 1.56 5.09 -15.11
CA ARG A 154 2.13 3.82 -15.58
C ARG A 154 2.11 2.74 -14.51
N LYS A 155 2.26 3.12 -13.23
CA LYS A 155 2.23 2.21 -12.09
C LYS A 155 1.06 2.57 -11.18
N PHE A 156 0.06 1.72 -11.18
CA PHE A 156 -1.12 1.84 -10.35
C PHE A 156 -1.60 0.43 -9.97
N GLY A 157 -1.44 0.05 -8.71
CA GLY A 157 -1.88 -1.23 -8.16
C GLY A 157 -3.38 -1.25 -7.95
N ALA A 158 -3.81 -0.91 -6.75
CA ALA A 158 -5.22 -0.91 -6.41
C ALA A 158 -5.59 0.21 -5.41
N ILE A 159 -6.85 0.63 -5.44
CA ILE A 159 -7.49 1.40 -4.37
C ILE A 159 -8.54 0.50 -3.73
N ILE A 160 -8.32 0.15 -2.47
CA ILE A 160 -9.18 -0.77 -1.73
C ILE A 160 -9.94 0.02 -0.66
N GLY A 161 -11.27 0.06 -0.76
CA GLY A 161 -12.14 0.77 0.16
C GLY A 161 -12.18 0.14 1.55
N ASP A 162 -12.56 0.94 2.55
CA ASP A 162 -12.55 0.57 3.97
C ASP A 162 -13.29 -0.75 4.24
N GLY A 163 -12.77 -1.53 5.18
CA GLY A 163 -13.38 -2.78 5.65
C GLY A 163 -13.39 -3.93 4.63
N THR A 164 -12.81 -3.74 3.44
CA THR A 164 -12.75 -4.77 2.39
C THR A 164 -11.81 -5.91 2.79
N GLN A 165 -12.23 -7.14 2.49
CA GLN A 165 -11.50 -8.37 2.82
C GLN A 165 -11.13 -9.11 1.53
N LEU A 166 -9.84 -9.35 1.30
CA LEU A 166 -9.35 -10.15 0.18
C LEU A 166 -8.89 -11.52 0.68
N GLY A 167 -9.44 -12.58 0.09
CA GLY A 167 -9.05 -13.96 0.40
C GLY A 167 -7.62 -14.27 -0.04
N CYS A 168 -7.06 -15.35 0.49
CA CYS A 168 -5.69 -15.79 0.19
C CYS A 168 -5.46 -15.94 -1.32
N ASN A 169 -4.26 -15.61 -1.78
CA ASN A 169 -3.83 -15.69 -3.17
C ASN A 169 -4.69 -14.88 -4.18
N THR A 170 -5.50 -13.93 -3.71
CA THR A 170 -6.14 -12.98 -4.62
C THR A 170 -5.08 -12.17 -5.35
N VAL A 171 -5.27 -11.97 -6.64
CA VAL A 171 -4.45 -11.07 -7.45
C VAL A 171 -5.34 -9.95 -7.99
N THR A 172 -4.95 -8.69 -7.78
CA THR A 172 -5.61 -7.59 -8.47
C THR A 172 -4.79 -7.19 -9.70
N ASN A 173 -5.45 -6.94 -10.81
CA ASN A 173 -4.82 -6.33 -11.99
C ASN A 173 -4.61 -4.82 -11.78
N PRO A 174 -3.64 -4.22 -12.49
CA PRO A 174 -3.38 -2.79 -12.39
C PRO A 174 -4.63 -1.92 -12.60
N GLY A 175 -4.85 -0.98 -11.69
CA GLY A 175 -6.00 -0.07 -11.75
C GLY A 175 -7.29 -0.64 -11.14
N THR A 176 -7.21 -1.71 -10.36
CA THR A 176 -8.37 -2.23 -9.63
C THR A 176 -8.83 -1.25 -8.56
N VAL A 177 -10.13 -1.00 -8.50
CA VAL A 177 -10.77 -0.18 -7.46
C VAL A 177 -11.90 -0.99 -6.81
N LEU A 178 -11.77 -1.27 -5.53
CA LEU A 178 -12.82 -1.91 -4.75
C LEU A 178 -13.48 -0.89 -3.82
N GLY A 179 -14.79 -0.82 -3.86
CA GLY A 179 -15.57 -0.03 -2.91
C GLY A 179 -15.42 -0.58 -1.47
N GLN A 180 -16.03 0.12 -0.52
CA GLN A 180 -16.01 -0.28 0.88
C GLN A 180 -16.72 -1.63 1.10
N HIS A 181 -16.24 -2.39 2.11
CA HIS A 181 -16.87 -3.64 2.55
C HIS A 181 -17.02 -4.72 1.46
N CYS A 182 -16.21 -4.68 0.42
CA CYS A 182 -16.14 -5.77 -0.55
C CYS A 182 -15.56 -7.03 0.09
N MET A 183 -15.98 -8.19 -0.45
CA MET A 183 -15.45 -9.49 -0.07
C MET A 183 -14.95 -10.21 -1.34
N VAL A 184 -13.68 -10.56 -1.36
CA VAL A 184 -13.07 -11.32 -2.47
C VAL A 184 -12.72 -12.70 -1.98
N HIS A 185 -13.21 -13.74 -2.66
CA HIS A 185 -12.91 -15.14 -2.33
C HIS A 185 -11.44 -15.47 -2.62
N PRO A 186 -10.87 -16.51 -1.97
CA PRO A 186 -9.50 -16.95 -2.25
C PRO A 186 -9.31 -17.35 -3.71
N ASN A 187 -8.07 -17.19 -4.22
CA ASN A 187 -7.64 -17.53 -5.57
C ASN A 187 -8.42 -16.81 -6.70
N THR A 188 -8.97 -15.64 -6.39
CA THR A 188 -9.71 -14.83 -7.37
C THR A 188 -8.79 -13.82 -8.04
N THR A 189 -8.89 -13.65 -9.36
CA THR A 189 -8.29 -12.52 -10.07
C THR A 189 -9.32 -11.41 -10.23
N VAL A 190 -8.98 -10.21 -9.76
CA VAL A 190 -9.88 -9.04 -9.75
C VAL A 190 -9.37 -7.95 -10.69
N SER A 191 -10.27 -7.36 -11.45
CA SER A 191 -9.96 -6.26 -12.37
C SER A 191 -11.08 -5.23 -12.39
N GLY A 192 -10.73 -3.96 -12.59
CA GLY A 192 -11.70 -2.89 -12.79
C GLY A 192 -12.30 -2.33 -11.50
N LEU A 193 -13.47 -1.70 -11.64
CA LEU A 193 -14.15 -1.00 -10.56
C LEU A 193 -15.34 -1.82 -10.05
N HIS A 194 -15.39 -2.00 -8.75
CA HIS A 194 -16.47 -2.71 -8.08
C HIS A 194 -17.15 -1.84 -7.03
N ALA A 195 -18.48 -1.85 -7.04
CA ALA A 195 -19.30 -1.11 -6.08
C ALA A 195 -19.08 -1.59 -4.64
N PRO A 196 -19.40 -0.75 -3.63
CA PRO A 196 -19.36 -1.17 -2.22
C PRO A 196 -20.17 -2.45 -1.97
N SER A 197 -19.70 -3.26 -1.03
CA SER A 197 -20.33 -4.53 -0.61
C SER A 197 -20.41 -5.61 -1.70
N SER A 198 -19.63 -5.48 -2.77
CA SER A 198 -19.53 -6.52 -3.80
C SER A 198 -18.89 -7.79 -3.26
N VAL A 199 -19.39 -8.95 -3.70
CA VAL A 199 -18.81 -10.27 -3.43
C VAL A 199 -18.26 -10.85 -4.73
N LEU A 200 -16.94 -11.08 -4.78
CA LEU A 200 -16.19 -11.52 -5.95
C LEU A 200 -15.69 -12.96 -5.75
N ARG A 201 -15.92 -13.80 -6.75
CA ARG A 201 -15.61 -15.24 -6.71
C ARG A 201 -14.84 -15.69 -7.94
#